data_069de93ebb30b158cfb6e0af3fb1a20a
#
_entry.id   069de93ebb30b158cfb6e0af3fb1a20a
#
_cell.length_a   1.000
_cell.length_b   1.000
_cell.length_c   1.000
_cell.angle_alpha   90.00
_cell.angle_beta   90.00
_cell.angle_gamma   90.00
#
_symmetry.space_group_name_H-M   'P 1'
#
loop_
_entity.id
_entity.type
_entity.pdbx_description
1 polymer ?
#
loop_
_entity_poly.entity_id
_entity_poly.type
_entity_poly.pdbx_seq_one_letter_code
_entity_poly.pdbx_strand_id
1 'polypeptide(L)'
;MSPLKLEPLLQTLASRSDDIEAARRLPADLAQEMAKAGLFRMMIPKTLGGLQLPAIESLKIMQEVAAADTSAGWCTMISATSAYKSGFLDHDTGREIYGDPMGIYGGIFAPMGRAVPEGDGYRVSGRWSWASGSANCTWLSGGAMVFEGGEMRKLPNGAPDSRMVIFPAAQAELHDTWHSHGLKGTGSGDMSVTDILVPASRAVSLMKSAPTHEGALYRFPTFGLLSLGIAAVALGNAKAMIGDLVDLAASKKPTGGGKVLAQRGYAQTGLAQATAALRSADAFVTEAVGRAWDEAEAGDDLSVAARADLRLAATHATRTSAEAARTLYDLAGGDSVFLKSPLQRRFRDAHVMTQHMMVNPATWELTGRVAFGLPTDATFL
;
A
#
# COMPACT_ATOMS: atom_id res chain seq x y z
N MET A 1 -1.40 11.38 -18.94
CA MET A 1 -2.79 11.41 -18.42
C MET A 1 -3.07 10.04 -17.84
N SER A 2 -3.73 9.95 -16.66
CA SER A 2 -4.13 8.67 -16.06
C SER A 2 -4.98 7.87 -17.08
N PRO A 3 -4.76 6.54 -17.22
CA PRO A 3 -5.60 5.70 -18.07
C PRO A 3 -7.04 5.57 -17.51
N LEU A 4 -7.26 5.97 -16.26
CA LEU A 4 -8.56 5.96 -15.59
C LEU A 4 -9.13 7.37 -15.48
N LYS A 5 -10.45 7.50 -15.67
CA LYS A 5 -11.18 8.76 -15.48
C LYS A 5 -11.60 8.88 -14.02
N LEU A 6 -10.76 9.47 -13.19
CA LEU A 6 -10.94 9.46 -11.74
C LEU A 6 -11.53 10.74 -11.16
N GLU A 7 -11.52 11.87 -11.89
CA GLU A 7 -11.88 13.18 -11.33
C GLU A 7 -13.20 13.22 -10.54
N PRO A 8 -14.34 12.68 -11.03
CA PRO A 8 -15.58 12.68 -10.24
C PRO A 8 -15.47 11.84 -8.97
N LEU A 9 -14.78 10.70 -9.03
CA LEU A 9 -14.57 9.82 -7.88
C LEU A 9 -13.67 10.50 -6.83
N LEU A 10 -12.58 11.16 -7.26
CA LEU A 10 -11.67 11.87 -6.36
C LEU A 10 -12.40 12.99 -5.61
N GLN A 11 -13.28 13.75 -6.29
CA GLN A 11 -14.12 14.76 -5.64
C GLN A 11 -15.08 14.13 -4.62
N THR A 12 -15.69 13.00 -4.95
CA THR A 12 -16.58 12.26 -4.03
C THR A 12 -15.80 11.79 -2.80
N LEU A 13 -14.63 11.18 -2.98
CA LEU A 13 -13.77 10.72 -1.87
C LEU A 13 -13.36 11.88 -0.96
N ALA A 14 -12.91 13.00 -1.53
CA ALA A 14 -12.51 14.19 -0.77
C ALA A 14 -13.67 14.76 0.06
N SER A 15 -14.87 14.85 -0.52
CA SER A 15 -16.05 15.37 0.18
C SER A 15 -16.57 14.46 1.29
N ARG A 16 -16.23 13.16 1.24
CA ARG A 16 -16.68 12.14 2.22
C ARG A 16 -15.60 11.66 3.16
N SER A 17 -14.46 12.36 3.24
CA SER A 17 -13.35 11.98 4.14
C SER A 17 -13.76 11.90 5.61
N ASP A 18 -14.68 12.76 6.07
CA ASP A 18 -15.18 12.72 7.45
C ASP A 18 -16.05 11.47 7.70
N ASP A 19 -16.87 11.08 6.72
CA ASP A 19 -17.67 9.84 6.77
C ASP A 19 -16.75 8.60 6.84
N ILE A 20 -15.70 8.58 6.00
CA ILE A 20 -14.71 7.50 5.97
C ILE A 20 -14.01 7.36 7.32
N GLU A 21 -13.57 8.47 7.91
CA GLU A 21 -12.94 8.47 9.24
C GLU A 21 -13.91 8.01 10.33
N ALA A 22 -15.14 8.54 10.34
CA ALA A 22 -16.16 8.22 11.33
C ALA A 22 -16.60 6.76 11.28
N ALA A 23 -16.77 6.20 10.08
CA ALA A 23 -17.10 4.81 9.87
C ALA A 23 -15.97 3.85 10.27
N ARG A 24 -14.75 4.33 10.44
CA ARG A 24 -13.54 3.54 10.69
C ARG A 24 -13.33 2.42 9.65
N ARG A 25 -13.86 2.59 8.47
CA ARG A 25 -13.74 1.72 7.29
C ARG A 25 -14.15 2.48 6.04
N LEU A 26 -13.69 2.02 4.90
CA LEU A 26 -14.20 2.54 3.63
C LEU A 26 -15.67 2.12 3.48
N PRO A 27 -16.63 3.06 3.35
CA PRO A 27 -18.04 2.75 3.09
C PRO A 27 -18.20 1.89 1.84
N ALA A 28 -19.13 0.95 1.87
CA ALA A 28 -19.30 -0.05 0.80
C ALA A 28 -19.67 0.57 -0.54
N ASP A 29 -20.47 1.63 -0.55
CA ASP A 29 -20.82 2.38 -1.76
C ASP A 29 -19.58 3.00 -2.42
N LEU A 30 -18.69 3.63 -1.65
CA LEU A 30 -17.43 4.17 -2.15
C LEU A 30 -16.49 3.08 -2.66
N ALA A 31 -16.39 1.95 -1.94
CA ALA A 31 -15.60 0.81 -2.40
C ALA A 31 -16.09 0.26 -3.74
N GLN A 32 -17.41 0.22 -3.96
CA GLN A 32 -17.99 -0.18 -5.24
C GLN A 32 -17.71 0.83 -6.36
N GLU A 33 -17.79 2.13 -6.10
CA GLU A 33 -17.42 3.15 -7.08
C GLU A 33 -15.93 3.07 -7.45
N MET A 34 -15.06 2.82 -6.47
CA MET A 34 -13.63 2.58 -6.69
C MET A 34 -13.37 1.32 -7.52
N ALA A 35 -14.11 0.22 -7.26
CA ALA A 35 -14.03 -1.00 -8.06
C ALA A 35 -14.48 -0.76 -9.51
N LYS A 36 -15.61 -0.09 -9.68
CA LYS A 36 -16.15 0.31 -11.00
C LYS A 36 -15.17 1.19 -11.79
N ALA A 37 -14.43 2.06 -11.11
CA ALA A 37 -13.38 2.87 -11.70
C ALA A 37 -12.11 2.07 -12.06
N GLY A 38 -12.01 0.77 -11.70
CA GLY A 38 -10.89 -0.10 -12.02
C GLY A 38 -9.70 -0.01 -11.08
N LEU A 39 -9.81 0.71 -9.95
CA LEU A 39 -8.69 0.95 -9.02
C LEU A 39 -8.07 -0.34 -8.44
N PHE A 40 -8.89 -1.37 -8.26
CA PHE A 40 -8.43 -2.64 -7.69
C PHE A 40 -7.92 -3.63 -8.75
N ARG A 41 -7.94 -3.25 -10.03
CA ARG A 41 -7.52 -4.09 -11.15
C ARG A 41 -6.23 -3.64 -11.83
N MET A 42 -5.56 -2.62 -11.27
CA MET A 42 -4.38 -1.99 -11.87
C MET A 42 -3.24 -3.00 -12.13
N MET A 43 -3.03 -3.96 -11.22
CA MET A 43 -1.92 -4.91 -11.28
C MET A 43 -2.35 -6.34 -11.68
N ILE A 44 -3.61 -6.56 -12.07
CA ILE A 44 -4.10 -7.84 -12.57
C ILE A 44 -3.72 -7.97 -14.06
N PRO A 45 -3.30 -9.17 -14.54
CA PRO A 45 -3.00 -9.43 -15.94
C PRO A 45 -4.17 -9.08 -16.89
N LYS A 46 -3.85 -8.55 -18.07
CA LYS A 46 -4.84 -8.30 -19.12
C LYS A 46 -5.60 -9.57 -19.52
N THR A 47 -4.94 -10.71 -19.52
CA THR A 47 -5.53 -12.04 -19.82
C THR A 47 -6.61 -12.45 -18.80
N LEU A 48 -6.58 -11.87 -17.59
CA LEU A 48 -7.59 -12.04 -16.55
C LEU A 48 -8.57 -10.84 -16.49
N GLY A 49 -8.56 -9.97 -17.51
CA GLY A 49 -9.40 -8.78 -17.60
C GLY A 49 -8.90 -7.60 -16.77
N GLY A 50 -7.69 -7.65 -16.25
CA GLY A 50 -7.05 -6.56 -15.52
C GLY A 50 -6.48 -5.47 -16.42
N LEU A 51 -5.91 -4.43 -15.80
CA LEU A 51 -5.31 -3.30 -16.53
C LEU A 51 -3.82 -3.53 -16.80
N GLN A 52 -3.13 -4.31 -15.96
CA GLN A 52 -1.70 -4.59 -16.06
C GLN A 52 -0.89 -3.31 -16.30
N LEU A 53 -1.15 -2.28 -15.49
CA LEU A 53 -0.50 -0.98 -15.64
C LEU A 53 0.98 -1.09 -15.29
N PRO A 54 1.84 -0.27 -15.92
CA PRO A 54 3.21 -0.06 -15.45
C PRO A 54 3.23 0.35 -13.98
N ALA A 55 4.29 -0.06 -13.25
CA ALA A 55 4.41 0.22 -11.83
C ALA A 55 4.26 1.73 -11.54
N ILE A 56 4.94 2.59 -12.31
CA ILE A 56 4.90 4.05 -12.11
C ILE A 56 3.50 4.64 -12.32
N GLU A 57 2.71 4.11 -13.25
CA GLU A 57 1.33 4.58 -13.48
C GLU A 57 0.43 4.19 -12.31
N SER A 58 0.54 2.96 -11.82
CA SER A 58 -0.19 2.50 -10.64
C SER A 58 0.13 3.35 -9.41
N LEU A 59 1.41 3.70 -9.20
CA LEU A 59 1.84 4.54 -8.09
C LEU A 59 1.28 5.97 -8.19
N LYS A 60 1.24 6.57 -9.38
CA LYS A 60 0.63 7.89 -9.61
C LYS A 60 -0.85 7.89 -9.30
N ILE A 61 -1.59 6.86 -9.71
CA ILE A 61 -3.00 6.69 -9.39
C ILE A 61 -3.20 6.58 -7.87
N MET A 62 -2.38 5.79 -7.17
CA MET A 62 -2.41 5.69 -5.72
C MET A 62 -2.16 7.04 -5.03
N GLN A 63 -1.24 7.87 -5.56
CA GLN A 63 -1.01 9.23 -5.06
C GLN A 63 -2.24 10.12 -5.24
N GLU A 64 -2.90 10.09 -6.41
CA GLU A 64 -4.10 10.88 -6.70
C GLU A 64 -5.24 10.50 -5.74
N VAL A 65 -5.50 9.21 -5.55
CA VAL A 65 -6.54 8.72 -4.61
C VAL A 65 -6.19 9.13 -3.17
N ALA A 66 -4.93 8.98 -2.74
CA ALA A 66 -4.49 9.36 -1.40
C ALA A 66 -4.53 10.87 -1.15
N ALA A 67 -4.36 11.69 -2.19
CA ALA A 67 -4.54 13.13 -2.11
C ALA A 67 -6.01 13.50 -1.82
N ALA A 68 -6.96 12.77 -2.41
CA ALA A 68 -8.38 12.94 -2.13
C ALA A 68 -8.73 12.45 -0.73
N ASP A 69 -8.44 11.18 -0.41
CA ASP A 69 -8.58 10.59 0.92
C ASP A 69 -7.49 9.56 1.18
N THR A 70 -6.75 9.72 2.27
CA THR A 70 -5.58 8.88 2.59
C THR A 70 -5.96 7.43 2.87
N SER A 71 -7.08 7.19 3.55
CA SER A 71 -7.56 5.83 3.84
C SER A 71 -8.04 5.12 2.57
N ALA A 72 -8.73 5.82 1.67
CA ALA A 72 -9.11 5.30 0.36
C ALA A 72 -7.86 4.97 -0.49
N GLY A 73 -6.85 5.85 -0.49
CA GLY A 73 -5.55 5.61 -1.13
C GLY A 73 -4.86 4.36 -0.58
N TRP A 74 -4.87 4.18 0.74
CA TRP A 74 -4.31 2.99 1.39
C TRP A 74 -5.07 1.72 0.99
N CYS A 75 -6.40 1.73 1.01
CA CYS A 75 -7.20 0.58 0.56
C CYS A 75 -6.96 0.26 -0.93
N THR A 76 -6.79 1.28 -1.78
CA THR A 76 -6.42 1.11 -3.19
C THR A 76 -5.07 0.41 -3.31
N MET A 77 -4.06 0.88 -2.57
CA MET A 77 -2.72 0.31 -2.57
C MET A 77 -2.73 -1.15 -2.11
N ILE A 78 -3.38 -1.46 -0.98
CA ILE A 78 -3.47 -2.82 -0.46
C ILE A 78 -4.17 -3.75 -1.44
N SER A 79 -5.28 -3.33 -2.03
CA SER A 79 -6.01 -4.18 -2.97
C SER A 79 -5.22 -4.42 -4.27
N ALA A 80 -4.61 -3.38 -4.84
CA ALA A 80 -3.80 -3.51 -6.05
C ALA A 80 -2.58 -4.41 -5.84
N THR A 81 -1.82 -4.20 -4.74
CA THR A 81 -0.65 -5.05 -4.42
C THR A 81 -1.05 -6.46 -3.99
N SER A 82 -2.23 -6.64 -3.38
CA SER A 82 -2.79 -7.98 -3.13
C SER A 82 -3.19 -8.69 -4.43
N ALA A 83 -3.71 -7.95 -5.40
CA ALA A 83 -4.08 -8.50 -6.71
C ALA A 83 -2.87 -8.82 -7.60
N TYR A 84 -1.69 -8.26 -7.33
CA TYR A 84 -0.44 -8.60 -8.02
C TYR A 84 -0.14 -10.11 -8.03
N LYS A 85 -0.59 -10.86 -6.99
CA LYS A 85 -0.46 -12.33 -6.92
C LYS A 85 -1.10 -13.06 -8.10
N SER A 86 -2.06 -12.44 -8.77
CA SER A 86 -2.70 -13.00 -9.97
C SER A 86 -1.70 -13.34 -11.07
N GLY A 87 -0.58 -12.62 -11.15
CA GLY A 87 0.50 -12.89 -12.11
C GLY A 87 1.27 -14.20 -11.86
N PHE A 88 1.00 -14.90 -10.75
CA PHE A 88 1.69 -16.12 -10.31
C PHE A 88 0.75 -17.34 -10.18
N LEU A 89 -0.50 -17.20 -10.56
CA LEU A 89 -1.51 -18.26 -10.56
C LEU A 89 -1.69 -18.80 -11.99
N ASP A 90 -2.09 -20.06 -12.09
CA ASP A 90 -2.58 -20.57 -13.37
C ASP A 90 -3.81 -19.79 -13.84
N HIS A 91 -4.09 -19.86 -15.15
CA HIS A 91 -5.13 -19.04 -15.77
C HIS A 91 -6.53 -19.29 -15.19
N ASP A 92 -6.88 -20.56 -14.91
CA ASP A 92 -8.23 -20.90 -14.46
C ASP A 92 -8.45 -20.45 -13.01
N THR A 93 -7.50 -20.72 -12.12
CA THR A 93 -7.50 -20.19 -10.74
C THR A 93 -7.46 -18.66 -10.74
N GLY A 94 -6.66 -18.04 -11.62
CA GLY A 94 -6.60 -16.60 -11.78
C GLY A 94 -7.96 -16.02 -12.21
N ARG A 95 -8.67 -16.65 -13.16
CA ARG A 95 -10.01 -16.24 -13.59
C ARG A 95 -11.06 -16.39 -12.51
N GLU A 96 -11.00 -17.50 -11.76
CA GLU A 96 -11.92 -17.73 -10.66
C GLU A 96 -11.83 -16.61 -9.61
N ILE A 97 -10.62 -16.21 -9.23
CA ILE A 97 -10.40 -15.24 -8.16
C ILE A 97 -10.53 -13.79 -8.67
N TYR A 98 -9.93 -13.50 -9.83
CA TYR A 98 -9.73 -12.12 -10.31
C TYR A 98 -10.57 -11.76 -11.55
N GLY A 99 -11.38 -12.68 -12.06
CA GLY A 99 -12.19 -12.48 -13.26
C GLY A 99 -13.38 -11.53 -13.08
N ASP A 100 -13.88 -11.37 -11.83
CA ASP A 100 -14.95 -10.42 -11.55
C ASP A 100 -14.46 -8.97 -11.70
N PRO A 101 -15.05 -8.16 -12.61
CA PRO A 101 -14.69 -6.75 -12.78
C PRO A 101 -14.92 -5.90 -11.51
N MET A 102 -15.80 -6.33 -10.62
CA MET A 102 -16.11 -5.66 -9.36
C MET A 102 -15.35 -6.25 -8.16
N GLY A 103 -14.45 -7.21 -8.41
CA GLY A 103 -13.67 -7.87 -7.36
C GLY A 103 -12.77 -6.90 -6.58
N ILE A 104 -12.77 -7.05 -5.27
CA ILE A 104 -11.93 -6.31 -4.33
C ILE A 104 -11.09 -7.33 -3.56
N TYR A 105 -9.79 -7.08 -3.47
CA TYR A 105 -8.82 -8.06 -2.96
C TYR A 105 -8.05 -7.49 -1.78
N GLY A 106 -7.84 -8.33 -0.76
CA GLY A 106 -7.05 -7.96 0.41
C GLY A 106 -6.12 -9.07 0.83
N GLY A 107 -5.18 -8.75 1.72
CA GLY A 107 -4.34 -9.79 2.28
C GLY A 107 -3.19 -9.27 3.13
N ILE A 108 -2.66 -10.18 3.93
CA ILE A 108 -1.53 -9.95 4.83
C ILE A 108 -0.41 -10.93 4.46
N PHE A 109 0.78 -10.40 4.12
CA PHE A 109 1.94 -11.21 3.75
C PHE A 109 2.59 -11.92 4.94
N ALA A 110 2.45 -11.38 6.16
CA ALA A 110 3.07 -11.98 7.35
C ALA A 110 2.59 -13.43 7.52
N PRO A 111 3.50 -14.41 7.64
CA PRO A 111 3.15 -15.83 7.67
C PRO A 111 2.66 -16.28 9.05
N MET A 112 1.57 -15.66 9.51
CA MET A 112 0.96 -15.89 10.82
C MET A 112 0.00 -17.08 10.83
N GLY A 113 -0.36 -17.60 9.65
CA GLY A 113 -1.21 -18.76 9.50
C GLY A 113 -0.42 -20.07 9.52
N ARG A 114 -1.16 -21.16 9.78
CA ARG A 114 -0.69 -22.55 9.68
C ARG A 114 -1.44 -23.24 8.53
N ALA A 115 -0.71 -23.85 7.62
CA ALA A 115 -1.24 -24.65 6.51
C ALA A 115 -0.72 -26.09 6.64
N VAL A 116 -1.62 -27.07 6.66
CA VAL A 116 -1.29 -28.49 6.76
C VAL A 116 -1.75 -29.15 5.46
N PRO A 117 -0.88 -29.88 4.71
CA PRO A 117 -1.27 -30.59 3.51
C PRO A 117 -2.43 -31.54 3.80
N GLU A 118 -3.49 -31.49 2.98
CA GLU A 118 -4.65 -32.37 3.07
C GLU A 118 -5.26 -32.56 1.66
N GLY A 119 -5.28 -33.79 1.19
CA GLY A 119 -5.71 -34.11 -0.17
C GLY A 119 -4.87 -33.37 -1.22
N ASP A 120 -5.54 -32.65 -2.10
CA ASP A 120 -4.94 -31.80 -3.13
C ASP A 120 -4.79 -30.32 -2.71
N GLY A 121 -4.83 -30.03 -1.40
CA GLY A 121 -4.78 -28.69 -0.87
C GLY A 121 -4.14 -28.58 0.52
N TYR A 122 -4.61 -27.59 1.26
CA TYR A 122 -4.15 -27.28 2.61
C TYR A 122 -5.33 -27.03 3.56
N ARG A 123 -5.29 -27.64 4.72
CA ARG A 123 -6.12 -27.26 5.87
C ARG A 123 -5.47 -26.05 6.52
N VAL A 124 -6.19 -24.92 6.58
CA VAL A 124 -5.64 -23.63 6.98
C VAL A 124 -6.37 -23.09 8.20
N SER A 125 -5.60 -22.68 9.19
CA SER A 125 -6.06 -21.85 10.32
C SER A 125 -5.08 -20.73 10.55
N GLY A 126 -5.58 -19.54 10.93
CA GLY A 126 -4.73 -18.41 11.24
C GLY A 126 -5.49 -17.18 11.67
N ARG A 127 -4.78 -16.25 12.32
CA ARG A 127 -5.26 -14.91 12.61
C ARG A 127 -4.18 -13.92 12.17
N TRP A 128 -4.59 -12.94 11.38
CA TRP A 128 -3.71 -11.93 10.81
C TRP A 128 -4.19 -10.54 11.22
N SER A 129 -3.29 -9.75 11.75
CA SER A 129 -3.54 -8.35 12.08
C SER A 129 -3.33 -7.44 10.87
N TRP A 130 -3.94 -6.25 10.90
CA TRP A 130 -3.83 -5.21 9.86
C TRP A 130 -4.45 -5.59 8.51
N ALA A 131 -5.63 -6.20 8.52
CA ALA A 131 -6.41 -6.56 7.33
C ALA A 131 -7.09 -5.33 6.70
N SER A 132 -6.29 -4.38 6.18
CA SER A 132 -6.78 -3.13 5.61
C SER A 132 -7.77 -3.37 4.46
N GLY A 133 -8.93 -2.69 4.50
CA GLY A 133 -9.96 -2.78 3.46
C GLY A 133 -10.75 -4.09 3.45
N SER A 134 -10.46 -5.04 4.36
CA SER A 134 -11.04 -6.39 4.36
C SER A 134 -12.57 -6.43 4.37
N ALA A 135 -13.22 -5.44 4.99
CA ALA A 135 -14.68 -5.38 5.07
C ALA A 135 -15.39 -5.31 3.70
N ASN A 136 -14.68 -4.89 2.66
CA ASN A 136 -15.20 -4.77 1.30
C ASN A 136 -14.65 -5.82 0.33
N CYS A 137 -13.74 -6.68 0.78
CA CYS A 137 -13.10 -7.67 -0.08
C CYS A 137 -14.04 -8.80 -0.49
N THR A 138 -13.92 -9.25 -1.73
CA THR A 138 -14.53 -10.48 -2.24
C THR A 138 -13.62 -11.68 -1.97
N TRP A 139 -12.31 -11.46 -2.04
CA TRP A 139 -11.27 -12.45 -1.75
C TRP A 139 -10.24 -11.88 -0.79
N LEU A 140 -9.81 -12.71 0.15
CA LEU A 140 -8.76 -12.41 1.11
C LEU A 140 -7.61 -13.39 0.96
N SER A 141 -6.43 -13.00 1.43
CA SER A 141 -5.28 -13.89 1.48
C SER A 141 -4.47 -13.67 2.76
N GLY A 142 -3.88 -14.75 3.26
CA GLY A 142 -3.02 -14.70 4.44
C GLY A 142 -1.73 -15.48 4.21
N GLY A 143 -0.61 -14.94 4.71
CA GLY A 143 0.63 -15.70 4.77
C GLY A 143 0.51 -16.85 5.76
N ALA A 144 0.91 -18.06 5.36
CA ALA A 144 0.87 -19.24 6.21
C ALA A 144 2.17 -20.04 6.08
N MET A 145 2.66 -20.57 7.19
CA MET A 145 3.73 -21.56 7.22
C MET A 145 3.14 -22.95 6.96
N VAL A 146 3.81 -23.75 6.14
CA VAL A 146 3.42 -25.14 5.88
C VAL A 146 3.99 -26.04 6.96
N PHE A 147 3.11 -26.90 7.54
CA PHE A 147 3.48 -27.91 8.54
C PHE A 147 3.15 -29.31 8.02
N GLU A 148 4.08 -30.23 8.18
CA GLU A 148 3.95 -31.62 7.78
C GLU A 148 4.47 -32.52 8.92
N GLY A 149 3.69 -33.50 9.33
CA GLY A 149 4.05 -34.35 10.47
C GLY A 149 4.20 -33.60 11.81
N GLY A 150 3.56 -32.42 11.93
CA GLY A 150 3.68 -31.58 13.14
C GLY A 150 4.82 -30.58 13.10
N GLU A 151 5.77 -30.70 12.18
CA GLU A 151 6.94 -29.82 12.05
C GLU A 151 6.78 -28.84 10.90
N MET A 152 7.45 -27.68 10.98
CA MET A 152 7.48 -26.70 9.91
C MET A 152 8.27 -27.24 8.72
N ARG A 153 7.61 -27.31 7.55
CA ARG A 153 8.23 -27.79 6.31
C ARG A 153 9.29 -26.78 5.86
N LYS A 154 10.46 -27.32 5.49
CA LYS A 154 11.56 -26.55 4.93
C LYS A 154 11.68 -26.84 3.44
N LEU A 155 12.16 -25.85 2.74
CA LEU A 155 12.50 -25.89 1.34
C LEU A 155 13.90 -26.50 1.15
N PRO A 156 14.30 -26.91 -0.08
CA PRO A 156 15.63 -27.47 -0.34
C PRO A 156 16.79 -26.57 0.10
N ASN A 157 16.60 -25.25 0.12
CA ASN A 157 17.59 -24.27 0.59
C ASN A 157 17.57 -24.06 2.11
N GLY A 158 16.77 -24.83 2.87
CA GLY A 158 16.64 -24.73 4.32
C GLY A 158 15.66 -23.65 4.82
N ALA A 159 15.18 -22.77 3.96
CA ALA A 159 14.22 -21.75 4.34
C ALA A 159 12.84 -22.35 4.67
N PRO A 160 12.03 -21.73 5.55
CA PRO A 160 10.66 -22.16 5.79
C PRO A 160 9.81 -22.13 4.51
N ASP A 161 8.95 -23.13 4.32
CA ASP A 161 7.95 -23.10 3.24
C ASP A 161 6.77 -22.26 3.67
N SER A 162 6.72 -21.01 3.17
CA SER A 162 5.61 -20.10 3.38
C SER A 162 4.78 -19.94 2.11
N ARG A 163 3.46 -19.84 2.27
CA ARG A 163 2.50 -19.68 1.19
C ARG A 163 1.56 -18.52 1.47
N MET A 164 1.20 -17.79 0.41
CA MET A 164 0.02 -16.95 0.44
C MET A 164 -1.18 -17.84 0.10
N VAL A 165 -2.04 -18.08 1.08
CA VAL A 165 -3.27 -18.85 0.88
C VAL A 165 -4.41 -17.89 0.58
N ILE A 166 -5.17 -18.15 -0.50
CA ILE A 166 -6.23 -17.27 -1.01
C ILE A 166 -7.57 -17.96 -0.80
N PHE A 167 -8.52 -17.28 -0.19
CA PHE A 167 -9.85 -17.81 0.16
C PHE A 167 -10.94 -16.75 -0.04
N PRO A 168 -12.20 -17.15 -0.30
CA PRO A 168 -13.34 -16.23 -0.32
C PRO A 168 -13.44 -15.46 0.99
N ALA A 169 -13.67 -14.15 0.93
CA ALA A 169 -13.76 -13.30 2.13
C ALA A 169 -14.87 -13.77 3.11
N ALA A 170 -15.92 -14.40 2.59
CA ALA A 170 -16.99 -14.96 3.39
C ALA A 170 -16.55 -16.11 4.33
N GLN A 171 -15.38 -16.71 4.13
CA GLN A 171 -14.80 -17.73 5.02
C GLN A 171 -14.01 -17.13 6.19
N ALA A 172 -13.74 -15.83 6.15
CA ALA A 172 -13.01 -15.16 7.21
C ALA A 172 -13.94 -14.51 8.23
N GLU A 173 -13.56 -14.58 9.50
CA GLU A 173 -14.10 -13.74 10.55
C GLU A 173 -13.28 -12.46 10.66
N LEU A 174 -13.95 -11.30 10.61
CA LEU A 174 -13.33 -9.99 10.77
C LEU A 174 -13.53 -9.49 12.19
N HIS A 175 -12.44 -9.04 12.84
CA HIS A 175 -12.45 -8.57 14.21
C HIS A 175 -12.25 -7.06 14.26
N ASP A 176 -13.11 -6.35 15.00
CA ASP A 176 -12.99 -4.89 15.16
C ASP A 176 -11.89 -4.52 16.17
N THR A 177 -10.64 -4.64 15.75
CA THR A 177 -9.44 -4.31 16.55
C THR A 177 -8.78 -3.01 16.12
N TRP A 178 -9.27 -2.33 15.06
CA TRP A 178 -8.64 -1.13 14.53
C TRP A 178 -9.08 0.15 15.25
N HIS A 179 -8.53 0.37 16.46
CA HIS A 179 -8.74 1.57 17.26
C HIS A 179 -7.50 2.48 17.21
N SER A 180 -7.18 2.97 16.02
CA SER A 180 -5.96 3.75 15.73
C SER A 180 -6.22 5.25 15.79
N HIS A 181 -5.15 6.05 15.89
CA HIS A 181 -5.24 7.51 15.84
C HIS A 181 -5.22 8.08 14.41
N GLY A 182 -4.70 7.33 13.42
CA GLY A 182 -4.69 7.69 12.00
C GLY A 182 -5.03 6.50 11.11
N LEU A 183 -5.23 6.74 9.81
CA LEU A 183 -5.71 5.76 8.84
C LEU A 183 -6.96 5.02 9.32
N LYS A 184 -7.83 5.69 10.04
CA LYS A 184 -9.02 5.08 10.66
C LYS A 184 -9.92 4.43 9.62
N GLY A 185 -10.13 5.12 8.50
CA GLY A 185 -10.99 4.68 7.41
C GLY A 185 -10.52 3.44 6.66
N THR A 186 -9.32 2.92 6.97
CA THR A 186 -8.85 1.67 6.36
C THR A 186 -9.47 0.42 6.97
N GLY A 187 -10.04 0.51 8.18
CA GLY A 187 -10.61 -0.64 8.88
C GLY A 187 -9.64 -1.80 9.05
N SER A 188 -8.36 -1.49 9.37
CA SER A 188 -7.27 -2.47 9.42
C SER A 188 -7.32 -3.37 10.66
N GLY A 189 -8.51 -3.90 11.00
CA GLY A 189 -8.70 -4.88 12.07
C GLY A 189 -8.01 -6.21 11.78
N ASP A 190 -8.20 -7.17 12.66
CA ASP A 190 -7.72 -8.53 12.44
C ASP A 190 -8.71 -9.30 11.57
N MET A 191 -8.22 -10.31 10.85
CA MET A 191 -9.03 -11.35 10.24
C MET A 191 -8.56 -12.72 10.71
N SER A 192 -9.47 -13.69 10.78
CA SER A 192 -9.12 -15.08 11.10
C SER A 192 -9.90 -16.06 10.24
N VAL A 193 -9.29 -17.24 10.03
CA VAL A 193 -9.99 -18.43 9.52
C VAL A 193 -9.65 -19.60 10.44
N THR A 194 -10.61 -20.52 10.56
CA THR A 194 -10.43 -21.73 11.36
C THR A 194 -10.79 -22.93 10.51
N ASP A 195 -9.81 -23.82 10.32
CA ASP A 195 -9.99 -25.13 9.72
C ASP A 195 -10.62 -25.14 8.32
N ILE A 196 -10.27 -24.13 7.47
CA ILE A 196 -10.75 -24.07 6.08
C ILE A 196 -9.88 -24.91 5.16
N LEU A 197 -10.48 -25.53 4.13
CA LEU A 197 -9.74 -26.21 3.08
C LEU A 197 -9.47 -25.25 1.92
N VAL A 198 -8.20 -25.07 1.58
CA VAL A 198 -7.75 -24.21 0.48
C VAL A 198 -7.08 -25.09 -0.57
N PRO A 199 -7.57 -25.13 -1.83
CA PRO A 199 -6.92 -25.86 -2.92
C PRO A 199 -5.46 -25.45 -3.12
N ALA A 200 -4.57 -26.36 -3.49
CA ALA A 200 -3.17 -26.07 -3.73
C ALA A 200 -2.96 -24.99 -4.81
N SER A 201 -3.84 -24.93 -5.81
CA SER A 201 -3.83 -23.90 -6.85
C SER A 201 -4.01 -22.47 -6.31
N ARG A 202 -4.65 -22.31 -5.13
CA ARG A 202 -4.84 -21.02 -4.45
C ARG A 202 -3.78 -20.74 -3.36
N ALA A 203 -2.68 -21.53 -3.33
CA ALA A 203 -1.60 -21.40 -2.36
C ALA A 203 -0.27 -21.08 -3.07
N VAL A 204 0.02 -19.81 -3.30
CA VAL A 204 1.16 -19.35 -4.07
C VAL A 204 2.34 -18.95 -3.18
N SER A 205 3.57 -19.28 -3.61
CA SER A 205 4.81 -18.82 -2.98
C SER A 205 5.41 -17.68 -3.81
N LEU A 206 5.19 -16.42 -3.39
CA LEU A 206 5.72 -15.25 -4.10
C LEU A 206 7.25 -15.15 -4.06
N MET A 207 7.89 -15.91 -3.18
CA MET A 207 9.36 -15.94 -3.04
C MET A 207 10.01 -16.97 -3.99
N LYS A 208 9.23 -17.81 -4.65
CA LYS A 208 9.74 -18.98 -5.40
C LYS A 208 9.06 -19.21 -6.73
N SER A 209 7.79 -18.84 -6.85
CA SER A 209 7.05 -19.07 -8.07
C SER A 209 7.52 -18.09 -9.14
N ALA A 210 7.90 -18.62 -10.29
CA ALA A 210 8.05 -17.79 -11.48
C ALA A 210 6.68 -17.23 -11.87
N PRO A 211 6.61 -16.02 -12.44
CA PRO A 211 5.38 -15.50 -13.00
C PRO A 211 4.80 -16.46 -14.04
N THR A 212 3.48 -16.65 -14.03
CA THR A 212 2.73 -17.45 -15.02
C THR A 212 2.17 -16.57 -16.12
N HIS A 213 2.24 -15.26 -15.95
CA HIS A 213 1.81 -14.26 -16.93
C HIS A 213 2.99 -13.37 -17.34
N GLU A 214 3.02 -12.99 -18.61
CA GLU A 214 4.08 -12.16 -19.17
C GLU A 214 3.93 -10.69 -18.78
N GLY A 215 5.06 -9.98 -18.73
CA GLY A 215 5.13 -8.53 -18.56
C GLY A 215 6.14 -8.09 -17.48
N ALA A 216 6.75 -6.95 -17.69
CA ALA A 216 7.73 -6.35 -16.79
C ALA A 216 7.20 -6.18 -15.35
N LEU A 217 5.89 -5.91 -15.20
CA LEU A 217 5.26 -5.76 -13.89
C LEU A 217 5.52 -6.96 -12.98
N TYR A 218 5.44 -8.21 -13.50
CA TYR A 218 5.56 -9.43 -12.68
C TYR A 218 6.99 -9.84 -12.39
N ARG A 219 7.98 -9.12 -12.93
CA ARG A 219 9.40 -9.21 -12.56
C ARG A 219 9.78 -8.28 -11.42
N PHE A 220 8.91 -7.32 -11.07
CA PHE A 220 9.14 -6.47 -9.90
C PHE A 220 9.11 -7.29 -8.61
N PRO A 221 9.96 -6.94 -7.62
CA PRO A 221 9.95 -7.61 -6.34
C PRO A 221 8.66 -7.25 -5.58
N THR A 222 7.98 -8.27 -5.04
CA THR A 222 6.72 -8.09 -4.29
C THR A 222 6.85 -7.06 -3.18
N PHE A 223 7.92 -7.13 -2.38
CA PHE A 223 8.14 -6.20 -1.28
C PHE A 223 8.56 -4.81 -1.76
N GLY A 224 9.25 -4.72 -2.90
CA GLY A 224 9.53 -3.46 -3.58
C GLY A 224 8.23 -2.74 -3.96
N LEU A 225 7.30 -3.41 -4.65
CA LEU A 225 6.00 -2.85 -5.03
C LEU A 225 5.16 -2.44 -3.82
N LEU A 226 5.12 -3.27 -2.76
CA LEU A 226 4.39 -2.95 -1.54
C LEU A 226 4.95 -1.69 -0.86
N SER A 227 6.27 -1.58 -0.73
CA SER A 227 6.91 -0.41 -0.12
C SER A 227 6.71 0.86 -0.93
N LEU A 228 6.78 0.77 -2.26
CA LEU A 228 6.52 1.88 -3.18
C LEU A 228 5.06 2.35 -3.12
N GLY A 229 4.11 1.40 -2.98
CA GLY A 229 2.70 1.73 -2.78
C GLY A 229 2.47 2.55 -1.51
N ILE A 230 3.14 2.19 -0.39
CA ILE A 230 3.11 2.97 0.86
C ILE A 230 3.65 4.38 0.62
N ALA A 231 4.79 4.50 -0.07
CA ALA A 231 5.39 5.79 -0.41
C ALA A 231 4.47 6.65 -1.29
N ALA A 232 3.78 6.03 -2.26
CA ALA A 232 2.83 6.72 -3.11
C ALA A 232 1.68 7.33 -2.29
N VAL A 233 1.09 6.55 -1.36
CA VAL A 233 0.04 7.05 -0.47
C VAL A 233 0.57 8.18 0.42
N ALA A 234 1.77 8.05 0.97
CA ALA A 234 2.37 9.07 1.82
C ALA A 234 2.64 10.38 1.06
N LEU A 235 3.18 10.29 -0.17
CA LEU A 235 3.40 11.45 -1.04
C LEU A 235 2.08 12.13 -1.42
N GLY A 236 1.05 11.36 -1.79
CA GLY A 236 -0.28 11.90 -2.11
C GLY A 236 -0.88 12.67 -0.95
N ASN A 237 -0.87 12.07 0.25
CA ASN A 237 -1.33 12.71 1.48
C ASN A 237 -0.59 14.03 1.77
N ALA A 238 0.75 14.03 1.71
CA ALA A 238 1.54 15.22 2.03
C ALA A 238 1.42 16.33 0.96
N LYS A 239 1.27 15.96 -0.32
CA LYS A 239 1.00 16.93 -1.40
C LYS A 239 -0.35 17.63 -1.21
N ALA A 240 -1.39 16.89 -0.84
CA ALA A 240 -2.69 17.49 -0.56
C ALA A 240 -2.64 18.42 0.65
N MET A 241 -1.85 18.09 1.68
CA MET A 241 -1.67 18.91 2.86
C MET A 241 -1.03 20.28 2.57
N ILE A 242 -0.22 20.39 1.49
CA ILE A 242 0.28 21.67 0.99
C ILE A 242 -0.91 22.55 0.56
N GLY A 243 -1.84 22.00 -0.23
CA GLY A 243 -3.06 22.71 -0.66
C GLY A 243 -3.90 23.17 0.53
N ASP A 244 -4.17 22.25 1.48
CA ASP A 244 -4.93 22.54 2.68
C ASP A 244 -4.32 23.71 3.51
N LEU A 245 -2.97 23.76 3.60
CA LEU A 245 -2.29 24.86 4.29
C LEU A 245 -2.37 26.16 3.49
N VAL A 246 -2.23 26.13 2.18
CA VAL A 246 -2.33 27.32 1.30
C VAL A 246 -3.71 27.95 1.43
N ASP A 247 -4.77 27.14 1.39
CA ASP A 247 -6.16 27.62 1.54
C ASP A 247 -6.39 28.23 2.92
N LEU A 248 -5.93 27.57 3.99
CA LEU A 248 -6.00 28.11 5.34
C LEU A 248 -5.22 29.43 5.46
N ALA A 249 -4.01 29.50 4.94
CA ALA A 249 -3.09 30.62 5.08
C ALA A 249 -3.58 31.90 4.38
N ALA A 250 -4.43 31.77 3.36
CA ALA A 250 -5.00 32.91 2.63
C ALA A 250 -5.87 33.81 3.51
N SER A 251 -6.54 33.26 4.51
CA SER A 251 -7.47 33.99 5.40
C SER A 251 -7.04 34.02 6.87
N LYS A 252 -6.27 33.03 7.33
CA LYS A 252 -5.86 32.91 8.73
C LYS A 252 -4.97 34.08 9.16
N LYS A 253 -5.38 34.78 10.23
CA LYS A 253 -4.59 35.81 10.92
C LYS A 253 -4.07 35.24 12.25
N PRO A 254 -2.74 34.97 12.39
CA PRO A 254 -2.17 34.55 13.66
C PRO A 254 -2.39 35.57 14.76
N THR A 255 -2.62 35.12 16.00
CA THR A 255 -2.85 35.97 17.19
C THR A 255 -1.72 37.00 17.34
N GLY A 256 -2.08 38.26 17.63
CA GLY A 256 -1.12 39.35 17.79
C GLY A 256 -0.54 39.93 16.49
N GLY A 257 -1.10 39.59 15.33
CA GLY A 257 -0.59 40.06 14.04
C GLY A 257 -1.67 40.59 13.08
N GLY A 258 -1.38 41.68 12.35
CA GLY A 258 -2.27 42.25 11.32
C GLY A 258 -2.22 41.55 9.96
N LYS A 259 -1.19 40.75 9.69
CA LYS A 259 -0.99 40.08 8.40
C LYS A 259 -1.51 38.63 8.45
N VAL A 260 -2.10 38.16 7.35
CA VAL A 260 -2.48 36.76 7.18
C VAL A 260 -1.25 35.83 7.16
N LEU A 261 -1.44 34.54 7.43
CA LEU A 261 -0.36 33.56 7.52
C LEU A 261 0.46 33.48 6.23
N ALA A 262 -0.19 33.55 5.07
CA ALA A 262 0.50 33.58 3.76
C ALA A 262 1.48 34.73 3.58
N GLN A 263 1.32 35.84 4.32
CA GLN A 263 2.22 37.01 4.27
C GLN A 263 3.36 36.96 5.30
N ARG A 264 3.50 35.85 6.03
CA ARG A 264 4.54 35.65 7.05
C ARG A 264 5.75 34.92 6.46
N GLY A 265 6.95 35.53 6.60
CA GLY A 265 8.18 34.97 6.07
C GLY A 265 8.47 33.54 6.53
N TYR A 266 8.22 33.21 7.81
CA TYR A 266 8.39 31.86 8.35
C TYR A 266 7.46 30.85 7.68
N ALA A 267 6.21 31.22 7.37
CA ALA A 267 5.27 30.35 6.70
C ALA A 267 5.67 30.11 5.23
N GLN A 268 6.11 31.16 4.55
CA GLN A 268 6.63 31.06 3.18
C GLN A 268 7.86 30.17 3.11
N THR A 269 8.81 30.33 4.04
CA THR A 269 10.01 29.50 4.13
C THR A 269 9.67 28.04 4.41
N GLY A 270 8.83 27.76 5.41
CA GLY A 270 8.47 26.39 5.77
C GLY A 270 7.69 25.67 4.66
N LEU A 271 6.76 26.37 4.00
CA LEU A 271 6.03 25.83 2.84
C LEU A 271 6.98 25.49 1.68
N ALA A 272 7.93 26.39 1.36
CA ALA A 272 8.91 26.16 0.31
C ALA A 272 9.82 24.96 0.62
N GLN A 273 10.31 24.84 1.85
CA GLN A 273 11.13 23.71 2.29
C GLN A 273 10.38 22.38 2.22
N ALA A 274 9.13 22.31 2.73
CA ALA A 274 8.30 21.12 2.64
C ALA A 274 8.03 20.73 1.17
N THR A 275 7.73 21.70 0.31
CA THR A 275 7.51 21.49 -1.12
C THR A 275 8.76 20.93 -1.81
N ALA A 276 9.93 21.50 -1.53
CA ALA A 276 11.20 21.04 -2.11
C ALA A 276 11.51 19.59 -1.67
N ALA A 277 11.35 19.28 -0.38
CA ALA A 277 11.58 17.95 0.17
C ALA A 277 10.66 16.90 -0.48
N LEU A 278 9.35 17.19 -0.60
CA LEU A 278 8.39 16.27 -1.24
C LEU A 278 8.69 16.07 -2.72
N ARG A 279 9.03 17.13 -3.46
CA ARG A 279 9.39 17.03 -4.89
C ARG A 279 10.66 16.22 -5.10
N SER A 280 11.66 16.37 -4.23
CA SER A 280 12.90 15.58 -4.29
C SER A 280 12.62 14.09 -4.02
N ALA A 281 11.81 13.79 -3.02
CA ALA A 281 11.43 12.42 -2.68
C ALA A 281 10.63 11.75 -3.81
N ASP A 282 9.68 12.46 -4.42
CA ASP A 282 8.89 11.96 -5.55
C ASP A 282 9.74 11.73 -6.81
N ALA A 283 10.69 12.62 -7.07
CA ALA A 283 11.64 12.46 -8.17
C ALA A 283 12.54 11.23 -7.97
N PHE A 284 13.00 10.98 -6.75
CA PHE A 284 13.79 9.78 -6.44
C PHE A 284 12.97 8.50 -6.62
N VAL A 285 11.71 8.45 -6.14
CA VAL A 285 10.83 7.30 -6.40
C VAL A 285 10.64 7.08 -7.90
N THR A 286 10.40 8.16 -8.66
CA THR A 286 10.18 8.07 -10.10
C THR A 286 11.43 7.55 -10.84
N GLU A 287 12.60 8.01 -10.47
CA GLU A 287 13.88 7.60 -11.05
C GLU A 287 14.19 6.14 -10.72
N ALA A 288 14.07 5.72 -9.44
CA ALA A 288 14.34 4.35 -9.02
C ALA A 288 13.38 3.36 -9.71
N VAL A 289 12.09 3.70 -9.79
CA VAL A 289 11.09 2.86 -10.48
C VAL A 289 11.38 2.79 -11.98
N GLY A 290 11.77 3.90 -12.62
CA GLY A 290 12.12 3.93 -14.05
C GLY A 290 13.26 2.98 -14.36
N ARG A 291 14.39 3.08 -13.63
CA ARG A 291 15.53 2.17 -13.82
C ARG A 291 15.18 0.70 -13.60
N ALA A 292 14.44 0.41 -12.52
CA ALA A 292 13.99 -0.96 -12.26
C ALA A 292 13.03 -1.47 -13.35
N TRP A 293 12.22 -0.58 -13.93
CA TRP A 293 11.34 -0.94 -15.04
C TRP A 293 12.12 -1.28 -16.30
N ASP A 294 13.16 -0.52 -16.64
CA ASP A 294 14.03 -0.79 -17.78
C ASP A 294 14.75 -2.15 -17.65
N GLU A 295 15.24 -2.51 -16.43
CA GLU A 295 15.79 -3.86 -16.17
C GLU A 295 14.72 -4.95 -16.37
N ALA A 296 13.51 -4.73 -15.85
CA ALA A 296 12.40 -5.70 -15.97
C ALA A 296 11.95 -5.89 -17.43
N GLU A 297 11.93 -4.83 -18.25
CA GLU A 297 11.61 -4.92 -19.68
C GLU A 297 12.71 -5.64 -20.48
N ALA A 298 13.97 -5.51 -20.08
CA ALA A 298 15.07 -6.25 -20.69
C ALA A 298 14.97 -7.78 -20.50
N GLY A 299 14.12 -8.22 -19.58
CA GLY A 299 13.78 -9.63 -19.41
C GLY A 299 14.56 -10.34 -18.29
N ASP A 300 15.41 -9.62 -17.58
CA ASP A 300 16.20 -10.14 -16.48
C ASP A 300 15.48 -9.99 -15.12
N ASP A 301 15.88 -10.78 -14.13
CA ASP A 301 15.53 -10.53 -12.74
C ASP A 301 16.21 -9.24 -12.28
N LEU A 302 15.46 -8.40 -11.52
CA LEU A 302 16.02 -7.15 -11.03
C LEU A 302 17.28 -7.39 -10.19
N SER A 303 18.32 -6.61 -10.48
CA SER A 303 19.57 -6.61 -9.73
C SER A 303 19.32 -6.29 -8.24
N VAL A 304 20.18 -6.80 -7.36
CA VAL A 304 20.12 -6.47 -5.91
C VAL A 304 20.22 -4.98 -5.68
N ALA A 305 20.99 -4.27 -6.50
CA ALA A 305 21.13 -2.82 -6.44
C ALA A 305 19.82 -2.11 -6.78
N ALA A 306 19.15 -2.47 -7.88
CA ALA A 306 17.85 -1.90 -8.25
C ALA A 306 16.79 -2.18 -7.16
N ARG A 307 16.74 -3.40 -6.63
CA ARG A 307 15.82 -3.77 -5.54
C ARG A 307 16.08 -2.96 -4.27
N ALA A 308 17.37 -2.76 -3.92
CA ALA A 308 17.75 -1.92 -2.78
C ALA A 308 17.35 -0.46 -2.98
N ASP A 309 17.51 0.09 -4.19
CA ASP A 309 17.10 1.46 -4.51
C ASP A 309 15.59 1.67 -4.42
N LEU A 310 14.77 0.71 -4.87
CA LEU A 310 13.31 0.77 -4.69
C LEU A 310 12.94 0.88 -3.20
N ARG A 311 13.59 0.08 -2.36
CA ARG A 311 13.35 0.10 -0.90
C ARG A 311 13.85 1.39 -0.25
N LEU A 312 15.03 1.88 -0.68
CA LEU A 312 15.61 3.14 -0.22
C LEU A 312 14.70 4.33 -0.55
N ALA A 313 14.28 4.44 -1.82
CA ALA A 313 13.40 5.48 -2.31
C ALA A 313 12.04 5.47 -1.58
N ALA A 314 11.42 4.29 -1.40
CA ALA A 314 10.15 4.15 -0.71
C ALA A 314 10.24 4.59 0.77
N THR A 315 11.28 4.18 1.47
CA THR A 315 11.49 4.55 2.88
C THR A 315 11.76 6.04 3.01
N HIS A 316 12.63 6.59 2.15
CA HIS A 316 12.91 8.03 2.11
C HIS A 316 11.63 8.84 1.87
N ALA A 317 10.87 8.50 0.84
CA ALA A 317 9.65 9.23 0.49
C ALA A 317 8.60 9.20 1.60
N THR A 318 8.38 8.03 2.23
CA THR A 318 7.43 7.92 3.34
C THR A 318 7.85 8.76 4.55
N ARG A 319 9.13 8.74 4.92
CA ARG A 319 9.65 9.50 6.05
C ARG A 319 9.65 11.00 5.78
N THR A 320 10.10 11.41 4.60
CA THR A 320 10.06 12.82 4.17
C THR A 320 8.64 13.36 4.14
N SER A 321 7.66 12.55 3.72
CA SER A 321 6.24 12.92 3.72
C SER A 321 5.72 13.17 5.14
N ALA A 322 6.10 12.35 6.12
CA ALA A 322 5.71 12.54 7.51
C ALA A 322 6.35 13.81 8.13
N GLU A 323 7.63 14.08 7.83
CA GLU A 323 8.30 15.31 8.28
C GLU A 323 7.70 16.57 7.63
N ALA A 324 7.36 16.51 6.34
CA ALA A 324 6.65 17.59 5.67
C ALA A 324 5.27 17.82 6.30
N ALA A 325 4.52 16.74 6.55
CA ALA A 325 3.23 16.82 7.21
C ALA A 325 3.32 17.47 8.61
N ARG A 326 4.34 17.15 9.40
CA ARG A 326 4.62 17.80 10.68
C ARG A 326 4.87 19.30 10.51
N THR A 327 5.73 19.67 9.54
CA THR A 327 6.03 21.09 9.27
C THR A 327 4.76 21.87 8.89
N LEU A 328 3.94 21.30 7.99
CA LEU A 328 2.70 21.95 7.54
C LEU A 328 1.66 22.06 8.67
N TYR A 329 1.56 21.05 9.52
CA TYR A 329 0.73 21.06 10.72
C TYR A 329 1.16 22.15 11.71
N ASP A 330 2.46 22.28 11.99
CA ASP A 330 3.02 23.29 12.89
C ASP A 330 2.79 24.71 12.36
N LEU A 331 2.93 24.93 11.04
CA LEU A 331 2.65 26.22 10.40
C LEU A 331 1.19 26.61 10.52
N ALA A 332 0.28 25.66 10.45
CA ALA A 332 -1.15 25.91 10.63
C ALA A 332 -1.50 26.29 12.08
N GLY A 333 -0.67 25.95 13.07
CA GLY A 333 -0.87 26.32 14.48
C GLY A 333 -2.20 25.82 15.05
N GLY A 334 -2.82 26.59 15.96
CA GLY A 334 -4.02 26.18 16.69
C GLY A 334 -5.23 25.75 15.84
N ASP A 335 -5.33 26.18 14.58
CA ASP A 335 -6.44 25.77 13.71
C ASP A 335 -6.29 24.31 13.23
N SER A 336 -5.09 23.78 13.24
CA SER A 336 -4.84 22.39 12.85
C SER A 336 -5.30 21.35 13.87
N VAL A 337 -5.55 21.73 15.14
CA VAL A 337 -5.89 20.76 16.20
C VAL A 337 -7.35 20.32 16.18
N PHE A 338 -8.23 21.08 15.53
CA PHE A 338 -9.66 20.78 15.49
C PHE A 338 -9.97 19.63 14.54
N LEU A 339 -10.88 18.73 14.92
CA LEU A 339 -11.27 17.56 14.11
C LEU A 339 -11.78 17.93 12.72
N LYS A 340 -12.39 19.10 12.55
CA LYS A 340 -12.83 19.63 11.26
C LYS A 340 -11.69 20.03 10.30
N SER A 341 -10.45 20.14 10.81
CA SER A 341 -9.30 20.50 9.99
C SER A 341 -8.77 19.26 9.25
N PRO A 342 -8.62 19.29 7.92
CA PRO A 342 -7.99 18.17 7.20
C PRO A 342 -6.52 18.01 7.60
N LEU A 343 -5.83 19.06 8.03
CA LEU A 343 -4.43 19.05 8.39
C LEU A 343 -4.12 18.09 9.54
N GLN A 344 -4.96 18.04 10.62
CA GLN A 344 -4.73 17.09 11.70
C GLN A 344 -4.97 15.63 11.27
N ARG A 345 -5.95 15.37 10.40
CA ARG A 345 -6.20 14.02 9.88
C ARG A 345 -5.02 13.55 9.06
N ARG A 346 -4.58 14.33 8.07
CA ARG A 346 -3.44 14.02 7.22
C ARG A 346 -2.13 13.86 8.01
N PHE A 347 -1.92 14.69 9.04
CA PHE A 347 -0.78 14.56 9.96
C PHE A 347 -0.78 13.21 10.69
N ARG A 348 -1.91 12.82 11.27
CA ARG A 348 -2.04 11.52 11.96
C ARG A 348 -1.85 10.34 11.01
N ASP A 349 -2.44 10.40 9.83
CA ASP A 349 -2.32 9.39 8.80
C ASP A 349 -0.86 9.23 8.34
N ALA A 350 -0.15 10.34 8.10
CA ALA A 350 1.26 10.33 7.71
C ALA A 350 2.15 9.58 8.72
N HIS A 351 1.90 9.81 10.01
CA HIS A 351 2.70 9.18 11.06
C HIS A 351 2.37 7.68 11.24
N VAL A 352 1.12 7.26 11.05
CA VAL A 352 0.75 5.84 11.07
C VAL A 352 1.43 5.09 9.93
N MET A 353 1.50 5.65 8.72
CA MET A 353 2.17 5.02 7.58
C MET A 353 3.64 4.69 7.85
N THR A 354 4.36 5.54 8.62
CA THR A 354 5.77 5.30 8.94
C THR A 354 6.02 4.07 9.81
N GLN A 355 4.98 3.52 10.43
CA GLN A 355 5.10 2.35 11.32
C GLN A 355 5.06 1.02 10.55
N HIS A 356 4.74 1.05 9.25
CA HIS A 356 4.73 -0.16 8.45
C HIS A 356 6.15 -0.73 8.29
N MET A 357 6.29 -2.05 8.50
CA MET A 357 7.60 -2.73 8.50
C MET A 357 8.41 -2.53 7.21
N MET A 358 7.75 -2.32 6.08
CA MET A 358 8.39 -2.14 4.79
C MET A 358 9.08 -0.78 4.60
N VAL A 359 8.82 0.20 5.47
CA VAL A 359 9.38 1.56 5.42
C VAL A 359 9.93 2.02 6.79
N ASN A 360 10.18 1.08 7.68
CA ASN A 360 10.74 1.34 9.02
C ASN A 360 12.26 1.63 8.95
N PRO A 361 12.90 2.09 10.05
CA PRO A 361 14.32 2.42 10.07
C PRO A 361 15.27 1.27 9.70
N ALA A 362 14.88 0.00 9.90
CA ALA A 362 15.72 -1.14 9.54
C ALA A 362 15.99 -1.22 8.02
N THR A 363 15.17 -0.57 7.20
CA THR A 363 15.41 -0.47 5.75
C THR A 363 16.67 0.34 5.44
N TRP A 364 17.02 1.35 6.25
CA TRP A 364 18.26 2.11 6.08
C TRP A 364 19.49 1.24 6.27
N GLU A 365 19.48 0.37 7.30
CA GLU A 365 20.56 -0.59 7.52
C GLU A 365 20.65 -1.58 6.35
N LEU A 366 19.53 -2.18 5.95
CA LEU A 366 19.47 -3.14 4.85
C LEU A 366 20.08 -2.58 3.56
N THR A 367 19.65 -1.39 3.15
CA THR A 367 20.12 -0.73 1.93
C THR A 367 21.56 -0.23 2.05
N GLY A 368 21.96 0.26 3.22
CA GLY A 368 23.34 0.67 3.51
C GLY A 368 24.32 -0.50 3.46
N ARG A 369 23.93 -1.69 3.95
CA ARG A 369 24.75 -2.91 3.83
C ARG A 369 25.01 -3.30 2.38
N VAL A 370 23.97 -3.19 1.52
CA VAL A 370 24.12 -3.43 0.06
C VAL A 370 25.11 -2.44 -0.53
N ALA A 371 24.99 -1.15 -0.21
CA ALA A 371 25.89 -0.10 -0.71
C ALA A 371 27.35 -0.31 -0.28
N PHE A 372 27.61 -0.86 0.90
CA PHE A 372 28.94 -1.25 1.38
C PHE A 372 29.45 -2.59 0.80
N GLY A 373 28.66 -3.30 -0.02
CA GLY A 373 29.02 -4.62 -0.56
C GLY A 373 29.10 -5.71 0.52
N LEU A 374 28.42 -5.54 1.66
CA LEU A 374 28.41 -6.52 2.74
C LEU A 374 27.44 -7.68 2.42
N PRO A 375 27.72 -8.91 2.90
CA PRO A 375 26.77 -10.02 2.80
C PRO A 375 25.43 -9.60 3.39
N THR A 376 24.37 -9.64 2.55
CA THR A 376 23.04 -9.11 2.92
C THR A 376 21.98 -10.11 2.48
N ASP A 377 21.06 -10.43 3.39
CA ASP A 377 19.86 -11.18 3.03
C ASP A 377 18.94 -10.28 2.17
N ALA A 378 18.89 -10.57 0.87
CA ALA A 378 18.12 -9.82 -0.09
C ALA A 378 16.63 -10.26 -0.16
N THR A 379 16.17 -11.13 0.72
CA THR A 379 14.82 -11.70 0.70
C THR A 379 13.73 -10.61 0.74
N PHE A 380 13.98 -9.53 1.48
CA PHE A 380 13.03 -8.41 1.64
C PHE A 380 13.39 -7.14 0.84
N LEU A 381 14.28 -7.24 -0.13
CA LEU A 381 14.56 -6.16 -1.07
C LEU A 381 13.53 -6.12 -2.19
#